data_6f7b987e24853fb114efa912072cf7e9
#
_entry.id   6f7b987e24853fb114efa912072cf7e9
#
_cell.length_a   1.000
_cell.length_b   1.000
_cell.length_c   1.000
_cell.angle_alpha   90.00
_cell.angle_beta   90.00
_cell.angle_gamma   90.00
#
_symmetry.space_group_name_H-M   'P 1'
#
loop_
_entity.id
_entity.type
_entity.pdbx_description
1 polymer ?
#
loop_
_entity_poly.entity_id
_entity_poly.type
_entity_poly.pdbx_seq_one_letter_code
_entity_poly.pdbx_strand_id
1 'polypeptide(L)'
;MGKGDFLELCVTDVNNLGCGVARHDGKVVFVKGAVTHDRIRAQVIKDNKSFSVARLVEVLEASPLRAAEEFCTTALSCGGCVYRHVTYGHEKEIKYNYVRSAFDKAGLADVRVLPVVSTETTRGYRNKAQYPVANTKNGMRSGFYASKTHNIIPVDDCAIQAPQFSGITRAVCELCDKYGIKAYDEVSGKGLLRHIYLRIAEVTGEIMLCLVINGKSLPHEKEITDELTERFPSVVSLLINENTENTNVVLGKNYRTLFGKGYIEDVLCGLRFQITPESFYQVNREGAELLYGLAASLAELDGTQTLADLYCGTGTIGLSMAKKVKRLTGIEIVEGAVECARKNAQFNGISNAEFFCGDAGDPDTILTATHGKCPDIVIIDPPRKGSTNELVQCLSTLGVKKVVYVSCNPETLARDCVWFKECGYSIGEVHPVDMFPRTGHVESVVCLTRK
;
A
#
# COMPACT_ATOMS: atom_id res chain seq x y z
N MET A 1 26.82 17.72 -21.84
CA MET A 1 26.33 16.39 -21.45
C MET A 1 25.26 15.98 -22.46
N GLY A 2 25.38 14.79 -23.06
CA GLY A 2 24.47 14.26 -24.05
C GLY A 2 24.17 12.79 -23.85
N LYS A 3 23.16 12.25 -24.52
CA LYS A 3 22.83 10.82 -24.49
C LYS A 3 24.01 9.98 -24.98
N GLY A 4 24.43 9.00 -24.20
CA GLY A 4 25.55 8.11 -24.46
C GLY A 4 26.82 8.46 -23.69
N ASP A 5 26.95 9.68 -23.16
CA ASP A 5 28.11 10.11 -22.40
C ASP A 5 28.30 9.28 -21.12
N PHE A 6 29.56 9.01 -20.79
CA PHE A 6 29.94 8.40 -19.53
C PHE A 6 30.39 9.49 -18.55
N LEU A 7 29.87 9.43 -17.34
CA LEU A 7 30.15 10.39 -16.27
C LEU A 7 30.67 9.66 -15.04
N GLU A 8 31.66 10.25 -14.38
CA GLU A 8 32.00 9.93 -13.00
C GLU A 8 31.24 10.89 -12.09
N LEU A 9 30.53 10.35 -11.12
CA LEU A 9 29.60 11.09 -10.28
C LEU A 9 29.78 10.72 -8.81
N CYS A 10 29.71 11.70 -7.92
CA CYS A 10 29.52 11.50 -6.50
C CYS A 10 28.02 11.66 -6.19
N VAL A 11 27.42 10.64 -5.60
CA VAL A 11 25.99 10.61 -5.27
C VAL A 11 25.77 11.35 -3.94
N THR A 12 24.95 12.37 -3.95
CA THR A 12 24.69 13.22 -2.77
C THR A 12 23.46 12.83 -1.99
N ASP A 13 22.49 12.15 -2.63
CA ASP A 13 21.22 11.77 -2.01
C ASP A 13 20.57 10.61 -2.78
N VAL A 14 19.51 10.03 -2.23
CA VAL A 14 18.61 9.09 -2.90
C VAL A 14 17.17 9.59 -2.77
N ASN A 15 16.45 9.68 -3.89
CA ASN A 15 15.08 10.16 -3.90
C ASN A 15 14.06 9.05 -3.56
N ASN A 16 12.77 9.43 -3.41
CA ASN A 16 11.66 8.52 -3.13
C ASN A 16 11.38 7.47 -4.23
N LEU A 17 12.02 7.56 -5.38
CA LEU A 17 11.96 6.57 -6.46
C LEU A 17 13.16 5.59 -6.44
N GLY A 18 14.03 5.67 -5.42
CA GLY A 18 15.21 4.84 -5.28
C GLY A 18 16.33 5.16 -6.28
N CYS A 19 16.34 6.37 -6.83
CA CYS A 19 17.39 6.84 -7.70
C CYS A 19 18.38 7.70 -6.90
N GLY A 20 19.67 7.38 -7.00
CA GLY A 20 20.74 8.26 -6.55
C GLY A 20 20.67 9.59 -7.27
N VAL A 21 20.90 10.66 -6.53
CA VAL A 21 20.92 12.05 -7.01
C VAL A 21 22.36 12.52 -7.02
N ALA A 22 22.83 12.95 -8.17
CA ALA A 22 24.15 13.56 -8.34
C ALA A 22 24.04 14.86 -9.16
N ARG A 23 25.11 15.62 -9.24
CA ARG A 23 25.21 16.80 -10.11
C ARG A 23 26.42 16.72 -11.00
N HIS A 24 26.25 17.15 -12.26
CA HIS A 24 27.32 17.33 -13.21
C HIS A 24 27.11 18.64 -13.95
N ASP A 25 28.10 19.54 -13.86
CA ASP A 25 28.04 20.91 -14.40
C ASP A 25 26.77 21.67 -13.98
N GLY A 26 26.41 21.56 -12.68
CA GLY A 26 25.23 22.19 -12.11
C GLY A 26 23.88 21.49 -12.39
N LYS A 27 23.81 20.55 -13.33
CA LYS A 27 22.61 19.81 -13.72
C LYS A 27 22.44 18.55 -12.87
N VAL A 28 21.21 18.27 -12.47
CA VAL A 28 20.87 17.09 -11.69
C VAL A 28 20.91 15.84 -12.59
N VAL A 29 21.51 14.75 -12.09
CA VAL A 29 21.58 13.45 -12.74
C VAL A 29 20.97 12.40 -11.80
N PHE A 30 19.95 11.70 -12.26
CA PHE A 30 19.32 10.59 -11.55
C PHE A 30 19.90 9.26 -12.01
N VAL A 31 20.37 8.43 -11.06
CA VAL A 31 20.99 7.14 -11.36
C VAL A 31 20.32 6.03 -10.55
N LYS A 32 19.56 5.15 -11.21
CA LYS A 32 18.90 4.02 -10.55
C LYS A 32 19.94 3.04 -9.97
N GLY A 33 19.77 2.67 -8.69
CA GLY A 33 20.62 1.72 -7.99
C GLY A 33 21.90 2.31 -7.40
N ALA A 34 22.09 3.64 -7.51
CA ALA A 34 23.17 4.34 -6.81
C ALA A 34 22.70 4.77 -5.40
N VAL A 35 23.63 4.81 -4.46
CA VAL A 35 23.41 5.11 -3.02
C VAL A 35 24.14 6.40 -2.65
N THR A 36 23.61 7.14 -1.71
CA THR A 36 24.25 8.34 -1.12
C THR A 36 25.69 8.01 -0.73
N HIS A 37 26.64 8.88 -1.11
CA HIS A 37 28.09 8.76 -0.94
C HIS A 37 28.79 7.72 -1.82
N ASP A 38 28.06 7.04 -2.75
CA ASP A 38 28.77 6.29 -3.78
C ASP A 38 29.56 7.22 -4.70
N ARG A 39 30.74 6.79 -5.12
CA ARG A 39 31.39 7.29 -6.32
C ARG A 39 31.18 6.28 -7.45
N ILE A 40 30.56 6.73 -8.54
CA ILE A 40 30.07 5.84 -9.59
C ILE A 40 30.51 6.29 -10.97
N ARG A 41 30.52 5.32 -11.89
CA ARG A 41 30.53 5.56 -13.33
C ARG A 41 29.15 5.26 -13.89
N ALA A 42 28.55 6.24 -14.57
CA ALA A 42 27.20 6.13 -15.11
C ALA A 42 27.14 6.58 -16.57
N GLN A 43 26.25 5.97 -17.37
CA GLN A 43 26.01 6.34 -18.76
C GLN A 43 24.70 7.08 -18.90
N VAL A 44 24.71 8.26 -19.49
CA VAL A 44 23.50 9.06 -19.75
C VAL A 44 22.61 8.34 -20.76
N ILE A 45 21.39 8.00 -20.35
CA ILE A 45 20.39 7.34 -21.20
C ILE A 45 19.30 8.31 -21.68
N LYS A 46 19.07 9.39 -20.93
CA LYS A 46 18.13 10.46 -21.31
C LYS A 46 18.64 11.79 -20.80
N ASP A 47 18.66 12.79 -21.68
CA ASP A 47 19.05 14.15 -21.35
C ASP A 47 17.86 15.09 -21.59
N ASN A 48 17.31 15.67 -20.52
CA ASN A 48 16.25 16.67 -20.58
C ASN A 48 16.83 18.05 -20.25
N LYS A 49 16.05 19.12 -20.44
CA LYS A 49 16.50 20.49 -20.20
C LYS A 49 16.95 20.73 -18.74
N SER A 50 16.20 20.22 -17.76
CA SER A 50 16.42 20.47 -16.34
C SER A 50 17.14 19.34 -15.58
N PHE A 51 17.12 18.12 -16.09
CA PHE A 51 17.77 16.96 -15.46
C PHE A 51 18.14 15.90 -16.49
N SER A 52 19.04 15.01 -16.10
CA SER A 52 19.40 13.83 -16.90
C SER A 52 19.14 12.55 -16.13
N VAL A 53 18.93 11.46 -16.85
CA VAL A 53 18.83 10.11 -16.30
C VAL A 53 19.98 9.30 -16.82
N ALA A 54 20.70 8.63 -15.94
CA ALA A 54 21.82 7.78 -16.32
C ALA A 54 21.63 6.36 -15.75
N ARG A 55 22.23 5.40 -16.42
CA ARG A 55 22.33 4.02 -15.99
C ARG A 55 23.64 3.82 -15.25
N LEU A 56 23.57 3.23 -14.06
CA LEU A 56 24.74 2.81 -13.30
C LEU A 56 25.53 1.76 -14.13
N VAL A 57 26.80 2.02 -14.36
CA VAL A 57 27.73 1.12 -15.06
C VAL A 57 28.62 0.40 -14.07
N GLU A 58 29.19 1.16 -13.13
CA GLU A 58 30.14 0.65 -12.14
C GLU A 58 30.08 1.50 -10.86
N VAL A 59 30.27 0.84 -9.71
CA VAL A 59 30.50 1.51 -8.43
C VAL A 59 32.00 1.53 -8.20
N LEU A 60 32.61 2.72 -8.32
CA LEU A 60 34.04 2.94 -8.15
C LEU A 60 34.45 2.89 -6.67
N GLU A 61 33.65 3.52 -5.83
CA GLU A 61 33.80 3.50 -4.37
C GLU A 61 32.42 3.33 -3.76
N ALA A 62 32.22 2.21 -3.05
CA ALA A 62 30.94 1.86 -2.46
C ALA A 62 30.71 2.61 -1.14
N SER A 63 29.54 3.18 -0.97
CA SER A 63 29.09 3.79 0.26
C SER A 63 28.86 2.74 1.36
N PRO A 64 29.14 3.02 2.64
CA PRO A 64 28.75 2.18 3.77
C PRO A 64 27.23 2.09 3.97
N LEU A 65 26.44 2.98 3.32
CA LEU A 65 24.98 2.99 3.33
C LEU A 65 24.39 2.00 2.32
N ARG A 66 25.21 1.39 1.47
CA ARG A 66 24.82 0.32 0.56
C ARG A 66 24.57 -0.97 1.34
N ALA A 67 23.49 -1.69 1.01
CA ALA A 67 23.24 -3.00 1.62
C ALA A 67 24.39 -3.97 1.29
N ALA A 68 24.95 -4.60 2.33
CA ALA A 68 26.04 -5.55 2.19
C ALA A 68 25.60 -6.86 1.53
N GLU A 69 24.36 -7.28 1.82
CA GLU A 69 23.76 -8.50 1.26
C GLU A 69 22.68 -8.16 0.24
N GLU A 70 22.57 -8.99 -0.78
CA GLU A 70 21.50 -8.86 -1.77
C GLU A 70 20.15 -9.18 -1.12
N PHE A 71 19.28 -8.17 -1.03
CA PHE A 71 17.95 -8.32 -0.43
C PHE A 71 17.04 -9.26 -1.24
N CYS A 72 17.19 -9.25 -2.54
CA CYS A 72 16.32 -9.96 -3.47
C CYS A 72 17.09 -10.34 -4.73
N THR A 73 17.04 -11.61 -5.09
CA THR A 73 17.71 -12.16 -6.28
C THR A 73 17.00 -11.83 -7.60
N THR A 74 15.78 -11.31 -7.53
CA THR A 74 15.02 -10.90 -8.71
C THR A 74 15.72 -9.76 -9.43
N ALA A 75 15.70 -9.81 -10.77
CA ALA A 75 16.32 -8.79 -11.62
C ALA A 75 15.96 -7.36 -11.21
N LEU A 76 16.92 -6.44 -11.33
CA LEU A 76 16.76 -5.01 -11.02
C LEU A 76 15.63 -4.32 -11.79
N SER A 77 15.14 -4.95 -12.85
CA SER A 77 14.00 -4.52 -13.65
C SER A 77 12.65 -4.70 -12.94
N CYS A 78 12.55 -5.57 -11.91
CA CYS A 78 11.33 -5.67 -11.10
C CYS A 78 10.98 -4.32 -10.47
N GLY A 79 9.72 -3.88 -10.64
CA GLY A 79 9.25 -2.57 -10.20
C GLY A 79 8.83 -2.49 -8.74
N GLY A 80 8.91 -3.58 -7.96
CA GLY A 80 8.33 -3.66 -6.63
C GLY A 80 9.12 -2.91 -5.54
N CYS A 81 10.44 -3.13 -5.47
CA CYS A 81 11.29 -2.59 -4.40
C CYS A 81 12.29 -1.58 -4.96
N VAL A 82 12.23 -0.34 -4.47
CA VAL A 82 13.11 0.75 -4.92
C VAL A 82 14.35 0.92 -4.03
N TYR A 83 14.31 0.45 -2.77
CA TYR A 83 15.40 0.63 -1.80
C TYR A 83 16.13 -0.66 -1.43
N ARG A 84 15.99 -1.74 -2.22
CA ARG A 84 16.65 -3.03 -1.91
C ARG A 84 18.18 -2.98 -1.85
N HIS A 85 18.78 -1.94 -2.42
CA HIS A 85 20.22 -1.73 -2.52
C HIS A 85 20.78 -0.81 -1.43
N VAL A 86 19.94 -0.29 -0.51
CA VAL A 86 20.36 0.55 0.62
C VAL A 86 20.16 -0.19 1.95
N THR A 87 20.92 0.19 2.97
CA THR A 87 20.69 -0.27 4.34
C THR A 87 19.33 0.19 4.84
N TYR A 88 18.68 -0.58 5.73
CA TYR A 88 17.35 -0.19 6.21
C TYR A 88 17.37 1.09 7.05
N GLY A 89 18.45 1.33 7.79
CA GLY A 89 18.64 2.60 8.49
C GLY A 89 18.61 3.80 7.54
N HIS A 90 19.37 3.72 6.43
CA HIS A 90 19.38 4.78 5.43
C HIS A 90 18.06 4.92 4.68
N GLU A 91 17.33 3.83 4.44
CA GLU A 91 15.99 3.88 3.87
C GLU A 91 15.05 4.74 4.75
N LYS A 92 15.09 4.57 6.08
CA LYS A 92 14.31 5.39 7.01
C LYS A 92 14.70 6.87 6.95
N GLU A 93 15.98 7.18 6.79
CA GLU A 93 16.47 8.57 6.59
C GLU A 93 15.95 9.17 5.28
N ILE A 94 15.98 8.41 4.18
CA ILE A 94 15.42 8.86 2.88
C ILE A 94 13.92 9.17 3.01
N LYS A 95 13.16 8.31 3.68
CA LYS A 95 11.73 8.51 3.92
C LYS A 95 11.47 9.71 4.82
N TYR A 96 12.26 9.89 5.88
CA TYR A 96 12.22 11.10 6.72
C TYR A 96 12.46 12.37 5.89
N ASN A 97 13.53 12.40 5.09
CA ASN A 97 13.88 13.53 4.24
C ASN A 97 12.78 13.84 3.21
N TYR A 98 12.11 12.81 2.69
CA TYR A 98 10.99 12.99 1.77
C TYR A 98 9.81 13.71 2.47
N VAL A 99 9.42 13.25 3.66
CA VAL A 99 8.37 13.92 4.47
C VAL A 99 8.79 15.34 4.82
N ARG A 100 10.01 15.54 5.34
CA ARG A 100 10.53 16.86 5.71
C ARG A 100 10.48 17.82 4.53
N SER A 101 10.99 17.40 3.37
CA SER A 101 11.02 18.21 2.15
C SER A 101 9.62 18.59 1.64
N ALA A 102 8.60 17.73 1.85
CA ALA A 102 7.23 18.05 1.49
C ALA A 102 6.69 19.20 2.34
N PHE A 103 6.92 19.17 3.65
CA PHE A 103 6.51 20.23 4.56
C PHE A 103 7.28 21.53 4.33
N ASP A 104 8.60 21.47 4.07
CA ASP A 104 9.41 22.66 3.74
C ASP A 104 8.90 23.35 2.47
N LYS A 105 8.61 22.59 1.41
CA LYS A 105 8.06 23.11 0.16
C LYS A 105 6.66 23.72 0.31
N ALA A 106 5.88 23.25 1.26
CA ALA A 106 4.57 23.79 1.58
C ALA A 106 4.63 25.05 2.47
N GLY A 107 5.83 25.51 2.84
CA GLY A 107 5.99 26.68 3.74
C GLY A 107 5.74 26.38 5.21
N LEU A 108 5.82 25.09 5.59
CA LEU A 108 5.60 24.57 6.96
C LEU A 108 6.92 24.10 7.58
N ALA A 109 8.00 24.87 7.40
CA ALA A 109 9.32 24.54 7.94
C ALA A 109 9.37 24.55 9.48
N ASP A 110 8.45 25.26 10.13
CA ASP A 110 8.25 25.32 11.57
C ASP A 110 7.61 24.06 12.17
N VAL A 111 6.95 23.25 11.35
CA VAL A 111 6.33 21.99 11.79
C VAL A 111 7.41 20.94 11.99
N ARG A 112 7.43 20.34 13.19
CA ARG A 112 8.40 19.29 13.52
C ARG A 112 8.01 17.96 12.88
N VAL A 113 8.93 17.38 12.10
CA VAL A 113 8.81 15.99 11.60
C VAL A 113 9.68 15.11 12.50
N LEU A 114 9.09 14.03 13.00
CA LEU A 114 9.78 13.08 13.87
C LEU A 114 10.51 12.00 13.04
N PRO A 115 11.47 11.27 13.62
CA PRO A 115 12.10 10.13 12.96
C PRO A 115 11.05 9.09 12.52
N VAL A 116 11.34 8.38 11.43
CA VAL A 116 10.46 7.31 10.91
C VAL A 116 10.42 6.15 11.90
N VAL A 117 9.21 5.79 12.33
CA VAL A 117 8.98 4.57 13.13
C VAL A 117 8.60 3.39 12.23
N SER A 118 8.93 2.17 12.64
CA SER A 118 8.65 0.95 11.87
C SER A 118 8.59 -0.26 12.81
N THR A 119 8.11 -1.38 12.30
CA THR A 119 8.14 -2.68 13.00
C THR A 119 9.50 -3.39 12.90
N GLU A 120 10.46 -2.83 12.16
CA GLU A 120 11.76 -3.42 11.78
C GLU A 120 11.65 -4.70 10.91
N THR A 121 10.43 -5.19 10.62
CA THR A 121 10.16 -6.35 9.76
C THR A 121 10.23 -5.91 8.29
N THR A 122 11.33 -6.25 7.60
CA THR A 122 11.56 -5.83 6.20
C THR A 122 11.26 -6.93 5.18
N ARG A 123 11.01 -8.16 5.62
CA ARG A 123 10.76 -9.34 4.77
C ARG A 123 9.42 -9.99 5.12
N GLY A 124 8.77 -10.60 4.14
CA GLY A 124 7.56 -11.41 4.35
C GLY A 124 6.34 -10.67 4.90
N TYR A 125 6.39 -9.35 4.99
CA TYR A 125 5.37 -8.54 5.67
C TYR A 125 4.08 -8.34 4.85
N ARG A 126 4.10 -8.60 3.54
CA ARG A 126 2.92 -8.38 2.69
C ARG A 126 2.03 -9.61 2.71
N ASN A 127 0.84 -9.41 3.23
CA ASN A 127 -0.21 -10.45 3.32
C ASN A 127 -1.08 -10.55 2.06
N LYS A 128 -0.81 -9.77 1.01
CA LYS A 128 -1.53 -9.79 -0.26
C LYS A 128 -0.60 -9.67 -1.45
N ALA A 129 -0.79 -10.54 -2.42
CA ALA A 129 -0.09 -10.50 -3.69
C ALA A 129 -1.04 -10.70 -4.88
N GLN A 130 -0.71 -10.05 -5.99
CA GLN A 130 -1.38 -10.19 -7.28
C GLN A 130 -0.29 -10.51 -8.30
N TYR A 131 -0.14 -11.78 -8.63
CA TYR A 131 0.89 -12.25 -9.55
C TYR A 131 0.34 -12.34 -10.97
N PRO A 132 0.70 -11.46 -11.91
CA PRO A 132 0.45 -11.72 -13.32
C PRO A 132 1.22 -12.96 -13.76
N VAL A 133 0.70 -13.67 -14.75
CA VAL A 133 1.31 -14.89 -15.29
C VAL A 133 1.66 -14.73 -16.75
N ALA A 134 2.71 -15.41 -17.19
CA ALA A 134 3.16 -15.40 -18.58
C ALA A 134 3.54 -16.82 -19.05
N ASN A 135 3.29 -17.11 -20.32
CA ASN A 135 3.84 -18.28 -20.97
C ASN A 135 5.32 -18.03 -21.31
N THR A 136 6.20 -18.91 -20.90
CA THR A 136 7.64 -18.87 -21.23
C THR A 136 8.04 -20.13 -21.98
N LYS A 137 9.28 -20.17 -22.46
CA LYS A 137 9.84 -21.38 -23.08
C LYS A 137 9.88 -22.59 -22.14
N ASN A 138 9.92 -22.31 -20.83
CA ASN A 138 9.99 -23.32 -19.75
C ASN A 138 8.65 -23.47 -19.01
N GLY A 139 7.52 -23.26 -19.69
CA GLY A 139 6.18 -23.33 -19.11
C GLY A 139 5.68 -21.98 -18.58
N MET A 140 4.52 -22.03 -17.90
CA MET A 140 3.92 -20.86 -17.27
C MET A 140 4.74 -20.39 -16.07
N ARG A 141 4.89 -19.08 -15.91
CA ARG A 141 5.56 -18.46 -14.77
C ARG A 141 4.74 -17.29 -14.24
N SER A 142 4.74 -17.16 -12.92
CA SER A 142 4.21 -15.99 -12.24
C SER A 142 5.33 -14.98 -11.93
N GLY A 143 4.98 -13.71 -11.74
CA GLY A 143 5.98 -12.70 -11.43
C GLY A 143 5.39 -11.33 -11.14
N PHE A 144 6.18 -10.29 -11.40
CA PHE A 144 5.73 -8.90 -11.29
C PHE A 144 6.11 -8.12 -12.55
N TYR A 145 5.40 -7.03 -12.81
CA TYR A 145 5.71 -6.17 -13.95
C TYR A 145 7.04 -5.45 -13.77
N ALA A 146 7.80 -5.36 -14.84
CA ALA A 146 8.93 -4.44 -14.92
C ALA A 146 8.42 -3.00 -14.79
N SER A 147 9.19 -2.15 -14.14
CA SER A 147 8.81 -0.77 -13.86
C SER A 147 8.37 -0.04 -15.13
N LYS A 148 7.14 0.54 -15.10
CA LYS A 148 6.52 1.28 -16.20
C LYS A 148 6.28 0.47 -17.47
N THR A 149 6.14 -0.83 -17.38
CA THR A 149 5.82 -1.73 -18.50
C THR A 149 4.83 -2.80 -18.07
N HIS A 150 4.29 -3.54 -19.05
CA HIS A 150 3.52 -4.78 -18.84
C HIS A 150 4.36 -6.05 -19.02
N ASN A 151 5.67 -5.91 -19.14
CA ASN A 151 6.56 -7.07 -19.21
C ASN A 151 6.67 -7.74 -17.85
N ILE A 152 6.33 -9.01 -17.78
CA ILE A 152 6.39 -9.80 -16.56
C ILE A 152 7.81 -10.27 -16.33
N ILE A 153 8.34 -9.94 -15.17
CA ILE A 153 9.61 -10.48 -14.66
C ILE A 153 9.25 -11.69 -13.80
N PRO A 154 9.63 -12.92 -14.22
CA PRO A 154 9.39 -14.11 -13.41
C PRO A 154 10.03 -13.99 -12.03
N VAL A 155 9.30 -14.39 -11.00
CA VAL A 155 9.76 -14.32 -9.62
C VAL A 155 9.43 -15.64 -8.94
N ASP A 156 10.46 -16.41 -8.61
CA ASP A 156 10.29 -17.68 -7.90
C ASP A 156 10.08 -17.47 -6.41
N ASP A 157 10.68 -16.42 -5.84
CA ASP A 157 10.51 -16.02 -4.46
C ASP A 157 10.58 -14.48 -4.33
N CYS A 158 9.66 -13.91 -3.59
CA CYS A 158 9.58 -12.47 -3.38
C CYS A 158 9.83 -12.14 -1.91
N ALA A 159 10.96 -11.48 -1.64
CA ALA A 159 11.42 -11.21 -0.29
C ALA A 159 10.44 -10.41 0.60
N ILE A 160 9.51 -9.63 0.01
CA ILE A 160 8.53 -8.84 0.78
C ILE A 160 7.16 -9.50 0.90
N GLN A 161 6.85 -10.51 0.08
CA GLN A 161 5.60 -11.26 0.15
C GLN A 161 5.69 -12.38 1.18
N ALA A 162 4.51 -12.84 1.67
CA ALA A 162 4.44 -13.99 2.55
C ALA A 162 5.13 -15.22 1.92
N PRO A 163 6.03 -15.91 2.65
CA PRO A 163 6.83 -17.01 2.07
C PRO A 163 6.00 -18.16 1.48
N GLN A 164 4.79 -18.38 2.03
CA GLN A 164 3.86 -19.41 1.57
C GLN A 164 3.40 -19.22 0.12
N PHE A 165 3.41 -17.98 -0.38
CA PHE A 165 2.90 -17.66 -1.72
C PHE A 165 3.73 -18.29 -2.83
N SER A 166 5.04 -18.39 -2.67
CA SER A 166 5.96 -18.93 -3.69
C SER A 166 5.64 -20.39 -4.06
N GLY A 167 5.34 -21.23 -3.07
CA GLY A 167 4.95 -22.61 -3.29
C GLY A 167 3.62 -22.73 -4.03
N ILE A 168 2.63 -21.94 -3.61
CA ILE A 168 1.28 -21.96 -4.19
C ILE A 168 1.30 -21.45 -5.64
N THR A 169 1.97 -20.33 -5.92
CA THR A 169 2.05 -19.78 -7.29
C THR A 169 2.73 -20.74 -8.25
N ARG A 170 3.79 -21.42 -7.80
CA ARG A 170 4.49 -22.46 -8.58
C ARG A 170 3.55 -23.63 -8.90
N ALA A 171 2.84 -24.14 -7.90
CA ALA A 171 1.90 -25.25 -8.08
C ALA A 171 0.76 -24.87 -9.05
N VAL A 172 0.21 -23.68 -8.97
CA VAL A 172 -0.80 -23.19 -9.92
C VAL A 172 -0.24 -23.19 -11.35
N CYS A 173 0.98 -22.67 -11.55
CA CYS A 173 1.62 -22.67 -12.87
C CYS A 173 1.86 -24.08 -13.40
N GLU A 174 2.36 -25.01 -12.57
CA GLU A 174 2.57 -26.43 -12.91
C GLU A 174 1.27 -27.12 -13.35
N LEU A 175 0.18 -26.89 -12.61
CA LEU A 175 -1.13 -27.44 -12.92
C LEU A 175 -1.71 -26.85 -14.22
N CYS A 176 -1.55 -25.56 -14.45
CA CYS A 176 -1.93 -24.94 -15.70
C CYS A 176 -1.20 -25.57 -16.90
N ASP A 177 0.11 -25.79 -16.78
CA ASP A 177 0.91 -26.45 -17.82
C ASP A 177 0.44 -27.92 -18.02
N LYS A 178 0.23 -28.67 -16.93
CA LYS A 178 -0.27 -30.07 -16.94
C LYS A 178 -1.59 -30.19 -17.70
N TYR A 179 -2.50 -29.24 -17.52
CA TYR A 179 -3.84 -29.29 -18.16
C TYR A 179 -3.93 -28.38 -19.40
N GLY A 180 -2.83 -27.91 -19.94
CA GLY A 180 -2.78 -27.11 -21.18
C GLY A 180 -3.44 -25.73 -21.09
N ILE A 181 -3.66 -25.21 -19.87
CA ILE A 181 -4.20 -23.89 -19.64
C ILE A 181 -3.11 -22.85 -19.96
N LYS A 182 -3.44 -21.83 -20.77
CA LYS A 182 -2.48 -20.79 -21.17
C LYS A 182 -2.67 -19.51 -20.37
N ALA A 183 -1.55 -18.84 -20.07
CA ALA A 183 -1.58 -17.49 -19.54
C ALA A 183 -2.22 -16.54 -20.56
N TYR A 184 -3.01 -15.59 -20.04
CA TYR A 184 -3.59 -14.53 -20.84
C TYR A 184 -2.50 -13.57 -21.33
N ASP A 185 -2.55 -13.26 -22.61
CA ASP A 185 -1.68 -12.30 -23.25
C ASP A 185 -2.46 -11.03 -23.60
N GLU A 186 -2.08 -9.91 -22.99
CA GLU A 186 -2.80 -8.63 -23.10
C GLU A 186 -2.77 -8.04 -24.52
N VAL A 187 -1.78 -8.40 -25.33
CA VAL A 187 -1.63 -7.89 -26.70
C VAL A 187 -2.56 -8.62 -27.66
N SER A 188 -2.59 -9.95 -27.58
CA SER A 188 -3.41 -10.78 -28.46
C SER A 188 -4.82 -11.02 -27.93
N GLY A 189 -5.08 -10.76 -26.66
CA GLY A 189 -6.35 -11.06 -25.97
C GLY A 189 -6.61 -12.57 -25.79
N LYS A 190 -5.60 -13.41 -25.98
CA LYS A 190 -5.72 -14.87 -25.94
C LYS A 190 -5.16 -15.45 -24.65
N GLY A 191 -5.67 -16.62 -24.27
CA GLY A 191 -5.29 -17.29 -23.01
C GLY A 191 -6.33 -17.10 -21.93
N LEU A 192 -6.22 -17.86 -20.83
CA LEU A 192 -7.25 -17.95 -19.81
C LEU A 192 -6.81 -17.36 -18.47
N LEU A 193 -5.71 -17.83 -17.88
CA LEU A 193 -5.26 -17.34 -16.57
C LEU A 193 -4.57 -15.98 -16.70
N ARG A 194 -5.11 -14.97 -16.00
CA ARG A 194 -4.56 -13.61 -15.99
C ARG A 194 -3.67 -13.36 -14.79
N HIS A 195 -4.19 -13.66 -13.58
CA HIS A 195 -3.47 -13.43 -12.34
C HIS A 195 -3.74 -14.54 -11.33
N ILE A 196 -2.75 -14.77 -10.47
CA ILE A 196 -2.89 -15.56 -9.25
C ILE A 196 -2.95 -14.54 -8.11
N TYR A 197 -4.11 -14.40 -7.49
CA TYR A 197 -4.34 -13.49 -6.38
C TYR A 197 -4.28 -14.30 -5.09
N LEU A 198 -3.47 -13.86 -4.14
CA LEU A 198 -3.28 -14.51 -2.85
C LEU A 198 -3.45 -13.51 -1.70
N ARG A 199 -4.10 -13.98 -0.65
CA ARG A 199 -4.12 -13.33 0.66
C ARG A 199 -3.83 -14.36 1.75
N ILE A 200 -3.10 -13.94 2.77
CA ILE A 200 -2.91 -14.69 4.00
C ILE A 200 -3.42 -13.87 5.18
N ALA A 201 -4.14 -14.52 6.06
CA ALA A 201 -4.46 -14.03 7.39
C ALA A 201 -3.29 -14.38 8.31
N GLU A 202 -2.54 -13.38 8.76
CA GLU A 202 -1.26 -13.60 9.42
C GLU A 202 -1.41 -14.27 10.80
N VAL A 203 -2.50 -13.99 11.53
CA VAL A 203 -2.73 -14.56 12.85
C VAL A 203 -3.33 -15.97 12.77
N THR A 204 -4.26 -16.22 11.86
CA THR A 204 -4.91 -17.53 11.74
C THR A 204 -4.15 -18.49 10.83
N GLY A 205 -3.28 -17.97 9.96
CA GLY A 205 -2.57 -18.76 8.95
C GLY A 205 -3.44 -19.15 7.75
N GLU A 206 -4.70 -18.71 7.69
CA GLU A 206 -5.62 -18.98 6.59
C GLU A 206 -5.17 -18.31 5.30
N ILE A 207 -5.19 -19.05 4.19
CA ILE A 207 -4.86 -18.51 2.86
C ILE A 207 -6.08 -18.56 1.97
N MET A 208 -6.31 -17.46 1.26
CA MET A 208 -7.25 -17.36 0.16
C MET A 208 -6.49 -17.29 -1.16
N LEU A 209 -6.84 -18.20 -2.07
CA LEU A 209 -6.36 -18.23 -3.45
C LEU A 209 -7.51 -17.84 -4.37
N CYS A 210 -7.32 -16.84 -5.23
CA CYS A 210 -8.28 -16.49 -6.25
C CYS A 210 -7.59 -16.49 -7.62
N LEU A 211 -8.09 -17.32 -8.53
CA LEU A 211 -7.62 -17.41 -9.91
C LEU A 211 -8.42 -16.43 -10.77
N VAL A 212 -7.75 -15.39 -11.26
CA VAL A 212 -8.37 -14.40 -12.15
C VAL A 212 -8.27 -14.88 -13.58
N ILE A 213 -9.42 -15.12 -14.23
CA ILE A 213 -9.48 -15.72 -15.55
C ILE A 213 -10.20 -14.86 -16.59
N ASN A 214 -9.74 -14.96 -17.84
CA ASN A 214 -10.39 -14.39 -19.02
C ASN A 214 -11.46 -15.36 -19.55
N GLY A 215 -12.50 -15.57 -18.76
CA GLY A 215 -13.58 -16.52 -19.09
C GLY A 215 -14.46 -16.81 -17.89
N LYS A 216 -15.40 -17.76 -18.05
CA LYS A 216 -16.37 -18.14 -17.00
C LYS A 216 -16.03 -19.47 -16.33
N SER A 217 -15.22 -20.32 -16.96
CA SER A 217 -14.89 -21.66 -16.47
C SER A 217 -13.40 -21.95 -16.60
N LEU A 218 -12.89 -22.72 -15.66
CA LEU A 218 -11.51 -23.22 -15.67
C LEU A 218 -11.56 -24.70 -16.10
N PRO A 219 -10.83 -25.11 -17.14
CA PRO A 219 -10.71 -26.54 -17.46
C PRO A 219 -10.11 -27.33 -16.29
N HIS A 220 -10.60 -28.55 -16.06
CA HIS A 220 -10.12 -29.40 -14.95
C HIS A 220 -10.22 -28.76 -13.57
N GLU A 221 -11.25 -27.95 -13.36
CA GLU A 221 -11.45 -27.14 -12.16
C GLU A 221 -11.45 -27.97 -10.88
N LYS A 222 -12.13 -29.13 -10.92
CA LYS A 222 -12.20 -30.02 -9.76
C LYS A 222 -10.84 -30.60 -9.41
N GLU A 223 -10.11 -31.12 -10.38
CA GLU A 223 -8.81 -31.75 -10.21
C GLU A 223 -7.77 -30.72 -9.71
N ILE A 224 -7.80 -29.47 -10.25
CA ILE A 224 -6.94 -28.37 -9.82
C ILE A 224 -7.25 -27.97 -8.38
N THR A 225 -8.54 -27.88 -8.03
CA THR A 225 -8.97 -27.54 -6.67
C THR A 225 -8.53 -28.61 -5.67
N ASP A 226 -8.80 -29.87 -5.96
CA ASP A 226 -8.47 -30.99 -5.08
C ASP A 226 -6.94 -31.05 -4.85
N GLU A 227 -6.14 -30.96 -5.93
CA GLU A 227 -4.69 -31.05 -5.85
C GLU A 227 -4.08 -29.84 -5.09
N LEU A 228 -4.61 -28.62 -5.28
CA LEU A 228 -4.13 -27.44 -4.56
C LEU A 228 -4.46 -27.47 -3.06
N THR A 229 -5.68 -27.89 -2.71
CA THR A 229 -6.11 -27.95 -1.30
C THR A 229 -5.47 -29.11 -0.53
N GLU A 230 -5.16 -30.23 -1.21
CA GLU A 230 -4.38 -31.32 -0.63
C GLU A 230 -2.91 -30.93 -0.40
N ARG A 231 -2.26 -30.29 -1.38
CA ARG A 231 -0.85 -29.83 -1.27
C ARG A 231 -0.67 -28.69 -0.28
N PHE A 232 -1.70 -27.84 -0.13
CA PHE A 232 -1.63 -26.63 0.73
C PHE A 232 -2.85 -26.56 1.64
N PRO A 233 -2.88 -27.27 2.78
CA PRO A 233 -4.01 -27.27 3.71
C PRO A 233 -4.35 -25.89 4.31
N SER A 234 -3.40 -24.96 4.27
CA SER A 234 -3.63 -23.55 4.66
C SER A 234 -4.50 -22.77 3.66
N VAL A 235 -4.67 -23.27 2.43
CA VAL A 235 -5.61 -22.70 1.46
C VAL A 235 -7.03 -23.16 1.85
N VAL A 236 -7.68 -22.34 2.67
CA VAL A 236 -9.04 -22.60 3.19
C VAL A 236 -10.14 -21.99 2.33
N SER A 237 -9.76 -21.19 1.35
CA SER A 237 -10.68 -20.56 0.41
C SER A 237 -10.06 -20.47 -0.98
N LEU A 238 -10.71 -21.08 -1.98
CA LEU A 238 -10.31 -21.01 -3.38
C LEU A 238 -11.46 -20.48 -4.22
N LEU A 239 -11.18 -19.44 -5.00
CA LEU A 239 -12.18 -18.77 -5.84
C LEU A 239 -11.69 -18.63 -7.28
N ILE A 240 -12.65 -18.46 -8.17
CA ILE A 240 -12.45 -17.89 -9.51
C ILE A 240 -13.01 -16.45 -9.50
N ASN A 241 -12.27 -15.56 -10.12
CA ASN A 241 -12.73 -14.23 -10.48
C ASN A 241 -12.74 -14.09 -12.01
N GLU A 242 -13.90 -13.71 -12.55
CA GLU A 242 -14.09 -13.52 -13.99
C GLU A 242 -13.68 -12.09 -14.38
N ASN A 243 -12.62 -11.95 -15.13
CA ASN A 243 -12.19 -10.66 -15.70
C ASN A 243 -11.92 -10.81 -17.20
N THR A 244 -12.93 -10.51 -17.99
CA THR A 244 -12.86 -10.56 -19.47
C THR A 244 -12.65 -9.19 -20.09
N GLU A 245 -12.58 -8.14 -19.28
CA GLU A 245 -12.42 -6.78 -19.77
C GLU A 245 -10.95 -6.46 -20.11
N ASN A 246 -10.75 -5.66 -21.16
CA ASN A 246 -9.43 -5.12 -21.47
C ASN A 246 -9.14 -3.90 -20.59
N THR A 247 -8.67 -4.13 -19.38
CA THR A 247 -8.46 -3.12 -18.34
C THR A 247 -7.24 -3.48 -17.48
N ASN A 248 -6.66 -2.45 -16.86
CA ASN A 248 -5.58 -2.61 -15.88
C ASN A 248 -6.10 -3.04 -14.49
N VAL A 249 -7.42 -3.11 -14.30
CA VAL A 249 -8.02 -3.60 -13.05
C VAL A 249 -7.86 -5.11 -13.00
N VAL A 250 -7.24 -5.61 -11.94
CA VAL A 250 -6.94 -7.05 -11.79
C VAL A 250 -8.19 -7.87 -11.55
N LEU A 251 -9.04 -7.45 -10.61
CA LEU A 251 -10.24 -8.17 -10.21
C LEU A 251 -11.47 -7.69 -11.02
N GLY A 252 -12.17 -8.62 -11.64
CA GLY A 252 -13.49 -8.37 -12.23
C GLY A 252 -14.59 -8.37 -11.17
N LYS A 253 -15.83 -8.23 -11.61
CA LYS A 253 -17.01 -8.08 -10.71
C LYS A 253 -17.61 -9.42 -10.23
N ASN A 254 -17.37 -10.50 -10.96
CA ASN A 254 -18.00 -11.79 -10.70
C ASN A 254 -17.03 -12.73 -10.01
N TYR A 255 -17.49 -13.34 -8.91
CA TYR A 255 -16.74 -14.32 -8.13
C TYR A 255 -17.51 -15.63 -8.03
N ARG A 256 -16.80 -16.74 -8.03
CA ARG A 256 -17.34 -18.07 -7.78
C ARG A 256 -16.41 -18.85 -6.85
N THR A 257 -16.93 -19.28 -5.72
CA THR A 257 -16.17 -20.08 -4.75
C THR A 257 -16.12 -21.54 -5.23
N LEU A 258 -14.91 -22.10 -5.32
CA LEU A 258 -14.64 -23.50 -5.65
C LEU A 258 -14.48 -24.35 -4.40
N PHE A 259 -13.86 -23.77 -3.36
CA PHE A 259 -13.62 -24.43 -2.09
C PHE A 259 -13.68 -23.43 -0.94
N GLY A 260 -14.20 -23.88 0.21
CA GLY A 260 -14.27 -23.09 1.45
C GLY A 260 -15.36 -22.03 1.46
N LYS A 261 -15.15 -20.98 2.25
CA LYS A 261 -16.18 -19.97 2.57
C LYS A 261 -16.20 -18.76 1.63
N GLY A 262 -15.20 -18.60 0.74
CA GLY A 262 -15.04 -17.41 -0.09
C GLY A 262 -14.40 -16.23 0.64
N TYR A 263 -13.95 -16.39 1.87
CA TYR A 263 -13.21 -15.40 2.68
C TYR A 263 -12.22 -16.09 3.62
N ILE A 264 -11.34 -15.31 4.21
CA ILE A 264 -10.45 -15.70 5.31
C ILE A 264 -10.69 -14.77 6.51
N GLU A 265 -10.29 -15.19 7.70
CA GLU A 265 -10.44 -14.40 8.92
C GLU A 265 -9.08 -14.07 9.52
N ASP A 266 -8.83 -12.78 9.80
CA ASP A 266 -7.60 -12.33 10.46
C ASP A 266 -7.91 -11.48 11.69
N VAL A 267 -6.88 -11.22 12.51
CA VAL A 267 -6.97 -10.37 13.70
C VAL A 267 -6.10 -9.14 13.51
N LEU A 268 -6.70 -7.95 13.69
CA LEU A 268 -6.03 -6.66 13.65
C LEU A 268 -6.46 -5.83 14.87
N CYS A 269 -5.50 -5.32 15.64
CA CYS A 269 -5.76 -4.58 16.89
C CYS A 269 -6.69 -5.34 17.87
N GLY A 270 -6.58 -6.68 17.92
CA GLY A 270 -7.39 -7.54 18.77
C GLY A 270 -8.84 -7.75 18.29
N LEU A 271 -9.19 -7.27 17.10
CA LEU A 271 -10.50 -7.47 16.46
C LEU A 271 -10.39 -8.45 15.31
N ARG A 272 -11.43 -9.27 15.12
CA ARG A 272 -11.51 -10.22 14.01
C ARG A 272 -12.15 -9.56 12.78
N PHE A 273 -11.58 -9.78 11.62
CA PHE A 273 -12.06 -9.25 10.35
C PHE A 273 -12.24 -10.37 9.32
N GLN A 274 -13.38 -10.35 8.63
CA GLN A 274 -13.59 -11.19 7.45
C GLN A 274 -13.02 -10.47 6.22
N ILE A 275 -12.18 -11.16 5.48
CA ILE A 275 -11.44 -10.61 4.34
C ILE A 275 -11.86 -11.37 3.08
N THR A 276 -12.57 -10.70 2.17
CA THR A 276 -12.89 -11.18 0.83
C THR A 276 -11.82 -10.74 -0.19
N PRO A 277 -11.81 -11.22 -1.43
CA PRO A 277 -10.86 -10.75 -2.44
C PRO A 277 -10.87 -9.24 -2.64
N GLU A 278 -12.04 -8.62 -2.65
CA GLU A 278 -12.27 -7.19 -2.90
C GLU A 278 -12.13 -6.30 -1.65
N SER A 279 -12.18 -6.88 -0.45
CA SER A 279 -12.06 -6.10 0.78
C SER A 279 -10.74 -5.33 0.83
N PHE A 280 -10.80 -4.04 1.17
CA PHE A 280 -9.60 -3.34 1.57
C PHE A 280 -9.18 -3.84 2.96
N TYR A 281 -7.96 -4.29 3.07
CA TYR A 281 -7.30 -4.68 4.32
C TYR A 281 -5.81 -4.37 4.16
N GLN A 282 -5.21 -3.77 5.18
CA GLN A 282 -3.80 -3.35 5.13
C GLN A 282 -2.87 -4.53 4.84
N VAL A 283 -1.95 -4.34 3.90
CA VAL A 283 -1.08 -5.42 3.42
C VAL A 283 0.09 -5.75 4.35
N ASN A 284 0.30 -4.95 5.37
CA ASN A 284 1.25 -5.15 6.46
C ASN A 284 0.48 -5.01 7.78
N ARG A 285 0.10 -6.11 8.41
CA ARG A 285 -0.72 -6.12 9.62
C ARG A 285 -0.01 -5.45 10.80
N GLU A 286 1.25 -5.82 11.07
CA GLU A 286 2.03 -5.23 12.17
C GLU A 286 2.24 -3.73 11.97
N GLY A 287 2.53 -3.30 10.72
CA GLY A 287 2.64 -1.89 10.37
C GLY A 287 1.32 -1.14 10.57
N ALA A 288 0.19 -1.78 10.25
CA ALA A 288 -1.13 -1.19 10.48
C ALA A 288 -1.45 -1.05 11.97
N GLU A 289 -1.12 -2.04 12.81
CA GLU A 289 -1.28 -1.95 14.25
C GLU A 289 -0.44 -0.81 14.86
N LEU A 290 0.79 -0.63 14.38
CA LEU A 290 1.65 0.49 14.76
C LEU A 290 1.02 1.84 14.36
N LEU A 291 0.56 1.96 13.11
CA LEU A 291 -0.06 3.18 12.58
C LEU A 291 -1.35 3.53 13.34
N TYR A 292 -2.22 2.55 13.57
CA TYR A 292 -3.49 2.76 14.27
C TYR A 292 -3.29 3.03 15.76
N GLY A 293 -2.30 2.38 16.39
CA GLY A 293 -1.90 2.65 17.76
C GLY A 293 -1.42 4.10 17.94
N LEU A 294 -0.64 4.60 16.97
CA LEU A 294 -0.18 5.98 16.94
C LEU A 294 -1.35 6.97 16.76
N ALA A 295 -2.25 6.70 15.80
CA ALA A 295 -3.42 7.53 15.58
C ALA A 295 -4.32 7.58 16.81
N ALA A 296 -4.53 6.44 17.49
CA ALA A 296 -5.27 6.37 18.74
C ALA A 296 -4.61 7.14 19.89
N SER A 297 -3.29 7.12 19.99
CA SER A 297 -2.53 7.88 20.97
C SER A 297 -2.68 9.39 20.76
N LEU A 298 -2.58 9.85 19.50
CA LEU A 298 -2.75 11.26 19.15
C LEU A 298 -4.20 11.74 19.30
N ALA A 299 -5.17 10.86 19.18
CA ALA A 299 -6.58 11.16 19.43
C ALA A 299 -6.86 11.41 20.91
N GLU A 300 -6.07 10.85 21.84
CA GLU A 300 -6.22 11.00 23.31
C GLU A 300 -7.61 10.61 23.79
N LEU A 301 -8.06 9.42 23.41
CA LEU A 301 -9.41 8.92 23.69
C LEU A 301 -9.56 8.50 25.16
N ASP A 302 -10.63 8.96 25.82
CA ASP A 302 -10.93 8.70 27.24
C ASP A 302 -12.27 7.99 27.51
N GLY A 303 -12.98 7.62 26.42
CA GLY A 303 -14.28 6.93 26.52
C GLY A 303 -15.50 7.85 26.51
N THR A 304 -15.32 9.16 26.62
CA THR A 304 -16.45 10.13 26.67
C THR A 304 -16.73 10.78 25.31
N GLN A 305 -15.75 10.76 24.41
CA GLN A 305 -15.79 11.46 23.13
C GLN A 305 -16.62 10.70 22.07
N THR A 306 -17.14 11.48 21.12
CA THR A 306 -17.67 11.01 19.85
C THR A 306 -16.58 11.08 18.79
N LEU A 307 -16.40 10.00 18.03
CA LEU A 307 -15.41 9.87 16.97
C LEU A 307 -16.08 9.69 15.62
N ALA A 308 -15.69 10.50 14.63
CA ALA A 308 -16.03 10.25 13.23
C ALA A 308 -14.81 9.75 12.47
N ASP A 309 -14.94 8.60 11.78
CA ASP A 309 -13.94 8.00 10.89
C ASP A 309 -14.38 8.25 9.45
N LEU A 310 -13.76 9.25 8.81
CA LEU A 310 -14.07 9.66 7.44
C LEU A 310 -13.14 8.91 6.48
N TYR A 311 -13.70 8.37 5.39
CA TYR A 311 -13.05 7.40 4.50
C TYR A 311 -12.78 6.06 5.20
N CYS A 312 -13.76 5.59 6.02
CA CYS A 312 -13.54 4.49 6.96
C CYS A 312 -13.30 3.12 6.30
N GLY A 313 -13.57 2.96 5.01
CA GLY A 313 -13.41 1.68 4.32
C GLY A 313 -14.22 0.58 5.00
N THR A 314 -13.58 -0.52 5.34
CA THR A 314 -14.18 -1.64 6.10
C THR A 314 -14.20 -1.41 7.63
N GLY A 315 -13.93 -0.18 8.07
CA GLY A 315 -14.01 0.28 9.45
C GLY A 315 -12.79 -0.06 10.32
N THR A 316 -11.66 -0.45 9.73
CA THR A 316 -10.53 -1.00 10.51
C THR A 316 -9.93 0.00 11.50
N ILE A 317 -9.78 1.28 11.12
CA ILE A 317 -9.23 2.33 11.99
C ILE A 317 -10.23 2.65 13.10
N GLY A 318 -11.45 3.04 12.75
CA GLY A 318 -12.46 3.43 13.73
C GLY A 318 -12.81 2.30 14.70
N LEU A 319 -13.02 1.08 14.20
CA LEU A 319 -13.34 -0.08 15.05
C LEU A 319 -12.23 -0.40 16.05
N SER A 320 -10.95 -0.21 15.67
CA SER A 320 -9.82 -0.42 16.59
C SER A 320 -9.88 0.49 17.82
N MET A 321 -10.58 1.62 17.70
CA MET A 321 -10.75 2.63 18.74
C MET A 321 -12.15 2.61 19.40
N ALA A 322 -13.09 1.82 18.88
CA ALA A 322 -14.50 1.84 19.31
C ALA A 322 -14.72 1.64 20.82
N LYS A 323 -13.88 0.80 21.45
CA LYS A 323 -13.93 0.56 22.90
C LYS A 323 -13.47 1.74 23.76
N LYS A 324 -12.81 2.75 23.13
CA LYS A 324 -12.25 3.93 23.79
C LYS A 324 -13.05 5.20 23.50
N VAL A 325 -14.23 5.08 22.90
CA VAL A 325 -15.10 6.21 22.56
C VAL A 325 -16.54 5.93 23.00
N LYS A 326 -17.28 6.99 23.25
CA LYS A 326 -18.72 6.90 23.54
C LYS A 326 -19.51 6.43 22.32
N ARG A 327 -19.17 6.93 21.15
CA ARG A 327 -19.80 6.61 19.87
C ARG A 327 -18.80 6.74 18.73
N LEU A 328 -18.84 5.79 17.82
CA LEU A 328 -18.11 5.82 16.53
C LEU A 328 -19.12 6.03 15.40
N THR A 329 -18.81 6.96 14.50
CA THR A 329 -19.53 7.15 13.23
C THR A 329 -18.54 6.98 12.08
N GLY A 330 -18.75 5.98 11.23
CA GLY A 330 -17.93 5.77 10.01
C GLY A 330 -18.66 6.24 8.77
N ILE A 331 -17.95 6.90 7.85
CA ILE A 331 -18.48 7.35 6.55
C ILE A 331 -17.56 6.85 5.44
N GLU A 332 -18.16 6.22 4.42
CA GLU A 332 -17.46 5.63 3.28
C GLU A 332 -18.36 5.69 2.04
N ILE A 333 -17.79 6.01 0.89
CA ILE A 333 -18.55 6.16 -0.37
C ILE A 333 -18.91 4.81 -1.02
N VAL A 334 -18.17 3.75 -0.70
CA VAL A 334 -18.36 2.41 -1.28
C VAL A 334 -19.30 1.59 -0.41
N GLU A 335 -20.56 1.38 -0.87
CA GLU A 335 -21.58 0.64 -0.10
C GLU A 335 -21.10 -0.74 0.37
N GLY A 336 -20.43 -1.52 -0.49
CA GLY A 336 -19.89 -2.83 -0.08
C GLY A 336 -18.88 -2.77 1.05
N ALA A 337 -18.11 -1.68 1.17
CA ALA A 337 -17.17 -1.48 2.29
C ALA A 337 -17.94 -1.11 3.57
N VAL A 338 -18.99 -0.29 3.46
CA VAL A 338 -19.89 0.04 4.57
C VAL A 338 -20.58 -1.20 5.14
N GLU A 339 -21.08 -2.07 4.25
CA GLU A 339 -21.65 -3.35 4.70
C GLU A 339 -20.64 -4.25 5.42
N CYS A 340 -19.39 -4.30 4.91
CA CYS A 340 -18.30 -4.99 5.58
C CYS A 340 -18.02 -4.38 6.97
N ALA A 341 -17.99 -3.05 7.09
CA ALA A 341 -17.77 -2.37 8.36
C ALA A 341 -18.87 -2.70 9.39
N ARG A 342 -20.14 -2.72 8.97
CA ARG A 342 -21.28 -3.12 9.83
C ARG A 342 -21.14 -4.58 10.29
N LYS A 343 -20.80 -5.50 9.38
CA LYS A 343 -20.54 -6.91 9.71
C LYS A 343 -19.38 -7.07 10.67
N ASN A 344 -18.28 -6.35 10.44
CA ASN A 344 -17.11 -6.36 11.33
C ASN A 344 -17.43 -5.84 12.72
N ALA A 345 -18.24 -4.77 12.84
CA ALA A 345 -18.71 -4.29 14.15
C ALA A 345 -19.54 -5.34 14.87
N GLN A 346 -20.53 -5.93 14.20
CA GLN A 346 -21.37 -6.99 14.74
C GLN A 346 -20.57 -8.22 15.17
N PHE A 347 -19.64 -8.65 14.33
CA PHE A 347 -18.79 -9.83 14.56
C PHE A 347 -17.91 -9.68 15.80
N ASN A 348 -17.51 -8.43 16.13
CA ASN A 348 -16.72 -8.10 17.32
C ASN A 348 -17.55 -7.63 18.53
N GLY A 349 -18.88 -7.69 18.47
CA GLY A 349 -19.77 -7.26 19.54
C GLY A 349 -19.70 -5.74 19.82
N ILE A 350 -19.32 -4.93 18.83
CA ILE A 350 -19.25 -3.47 18.95
C ILE A 350 -20.62 -2.89 18.65
N SER A 351 -21.28 -2.35 19.67
CA SER A 351 -22.65 -1.81 19.58
C SER A 351 -22.73 -0.28 19.52
N ASN A 352 -21.61 0.42 19.76
CA ASN A 352 -21.52 1.87 19.76
C ASN A 352 -20.99 2.45 18.44
N ALA A 353 -20.97 1.67 17.34
CA ALA A 353 -20.52 2.08 16.03
C ALA A 353 -21.67 2.08 15.01
N GLU A 354 -21.75 3.12 14.22
CA GLU A 354 -22.68 3.25 13.08
C GLU A 354 -21.92 3.61 11.83
N PHE A 355 -22.32 3.04 10.67
CA PHE A 355 -21.65 3.24 9.39
C PHE A 355 -22.64 3.70 8.33
N PHE A 356 -22.26 4.75 7.59
CA PHE A 356 -23.08 5.40 6.58
C PHE A 356 -22.39 5.38 5.22
N CYS A 357 -23.18 5.10 4.17
CA CYS A 357 -22.71 5.25 2.79
C CYS A 357 -22.90 6.67 2.34
N GLY A 358 -21.82 7.33 1.93
CA GLY A 358 -21.86 8.69 1.41
C GLY A 358 -20.47 9.29 1.23
N ASP A 359 -20.43 10.46 0.61
CA ASP A 359 -19.17 11.18 0.41
C ASP A 359 -18.73 11.85 1.73
N ALA A 360 -17.61 11.41 2.27
CA ALA A 360 -17.01 12.01 3.45
C ALA A 360 -16.58 13.48 3.26
N GLY A 361 -16.47 13.94 2.01
CA GLY A 361 -16.20 15.35 1.67
C GLY A 361 -17.46 16.25 1.68
N ASP A 362 -18.66 15.65 1.78
CA ASP A 362 -19.91 16.38 1.76
C ASP A 362 -20.39 16.73 3.19
N PRO A 363 -20.57 18.03 3.51
CA PRO A 363 -21.05 18.49 4.82
C PRO A 363 -22.37 17.89 5.26
N ASP A 364 -23.33 17.77 4.35
CA ASP A 364 -24.68 17.27 4.66
C ASP A 364 -24.64 15.78 5.01
N THR A 365 -23.75 15.02 4.35
CA THR A 365 -23.46 13.62 4.69
C THR A 365 -22.92 13.50 6.11
N ILE A 366 -21.92 14.33 6.47
CA ILE A 366 -21.33 14.31 7.80
C ILE A 366 -22.37 14.66 8.87
N LEU A 367 -23.15 15.72 8.65
CA LEU A 367 -24.20 16.15 9.58
C LEU A 367 -25.29 15.09 9.75
N THR A 368 -25.71 14.46 8.66
CA THR A 368 -26.69 13.37 8.69
C THR A 368 -26.17 12.19 9.50
N ALA A 369 -24.96 11.73 9.20
CA ALA A 369 -24.31 10.59 9.87
C ALA A 369 -24.07 10.86 11.36
N THR A 370 -23.78 12.10 11.73
CA THR A 370 -23.55 12.49 13.15
C THR A 370 -24.82 12.96 13.85
N HIS A 371 -26.00 12.82 13.23
CA HIS A 371 -27.30 13.28 13.76
C HIS A 371 -27.31 14.76 14.12
N GLY A 372 -26.71 15.60 13.26
CA GLY A 372 -26.62 17.06 13.43
C GLY A 372 -25.68 17.50 14.57
N LYS A 373 -24.85 16.62 15.10
CA LYS A 373 -23.90 16.94 16.18
C LYS A 373 -22.48 17.00 15.65
N CYS A 374 -21.72 17.99 16.13
CA CYS A 374 -20.28 18.05 15.87
C CYS A 374 -19.59 16.87 16.57
N PRO A 375 -18.79 16.03 15.89
CA PRO A 375 -17.96 15.04 16.55
C PRO A 375 -16.83 15.74 17.34
N ASP A 376 -16.47 15.17 18.49
CA ASP A 376 -15.37 15.70 19.30
C ASP A 376 -14.03 15.50 18.59
N ILE A 377 -13.88 14.38 17.90
CA ILE A 377 -12.66 13.98 17.17
C ILE A 377 -13.06 13.45 15.80
N VAL A 378 -12.28 13.80 14.80
CA VAL A 378 -12.37 13.26 13.45
C VAL A 378 -11.06 12.55 13.09
N ILE A 379 -11.13 11.36 12.54
CA ILE A 379 -10.03 10.70 11.85
C ILE A 379 -10.29 10.77 10.35
N ILE A 380 -9.27 11.09 9.58
CA ILE A 380 -9.32 11.03 8.12
C ILE A 380 -8.14 10.20 7.58
N ASP A 381 -8.43 9.28 6.67
CA ASP A 381 -7.45 8.51 5.90
C ASP A 381 -7.82 8.59 4.40
N PRO A 382 -7.63 9.76 3.78
CA PRO A 382 -8.09 9.98 2.42
C PRO A 382 -7.21 9.25 1.40
N PRO A 383 -7.67 9.07 0.15
CA PRO A 383 -6.87 8.49 -0.93
C PRO A 383 -5.64 9.34 -1.24
N ARG A 384 -4.72 8.81 -2.08
CA ARG A 384 -3.43 9.46 -2.44
C ARG A 384 -3.52 10.92 -2.92
N LYS A 385 -4.67 11.35 -3.42
CA LYS A 385 -4.90 12.75 -3.82
C LYS A 385 -5.05 13.71 -2.63
N GLY A 386 -5.11 13.18 -1.41
CA GLY A 386 -5.36 13.92 -0.18
C GLY A 386 -6.83 14.25 0.01
N SER A 387 -7.10 15.09 1.00
CA SER A 387 -8.41 15.65 1.28
C SER A 387 -8.79 16.76 0.28
N THR A 388 -9.97 17.33 0.44
CA THR A 388 -10.42 18.49 -0.31
C THR A 388 -10.49 19.72 0.61
N ASN A 389 -10.37 20.90 0.03
CA ASN A 389 -10.47 22.14 0.80
C ASN A 389 -11.89 22.31 1.38
N GLU A 390 -12.89 21.83 0.65
CA GLU A 390 -14.30 21.83 1.06
C GLU A 390 -14.50 21.02 2.35
N LEU A 391 -13.90 19.83 2.46
CA LEU A 391 -13.94 19.05 3.69
C LEU A 391 -13.27 19.80 4.85
N VAL A 392 -12.09 20.39 4.63
CA VAL A 392 -11.38 21.15 5.67
C VAL A 392 -12.21 22.33 6.17
N GLN A 393 -12.83 23.08 5.26
CA GLN A 393 -13.74 24.18 5.59
C GLN A 393 -14.99 23.68 6.32
N CYS A 394 -15.54 22.54 5.91
CA CYS A 394 -16.67 21.92 6.57
C CYS A 394 -16.34 21.57 8.04
N LEU A 395 -15.26 20.85 8.28
CA LEU A 395 -14.84 20.48 9.64
C LEU A 395 -14.61 21.70 10.53
N SER A 396 -14.02 22.75 9.95
CA SER A 396 -13.84 24.03 10.64
C SER A 396 -15.18 24.71 10.97
N THR A 397 -16.12 24.74 10.03
CA THR A 397 -17.46 25.35 10.21
C THR A 397 -18.30 24.59 11.23
N LEU A 398 -18.22 23.24 11.23
CA LEU A 398 -18.86 22.38 12.22
C LEU A 398 -18.27 22.56 13.63
N GLY A 399 -17.11 23.18 13.76
CA GLY A 399 -16.43 23.40 15.04
C GLY A 399 -15.67 22.18 15.55
N VAL A 400 -15.27 21.26 14.67
CA VAL A 400 -14.43 20.11 15.04
C VAL A 400 -13.12 20.63 15.66
N LYS A 401 -12.83 20.18 16.88
CA LYS A 401 -11.65 20.65 17.63
C LYS A 401 -10.39 19.86 17.38
N LYS A 402 -10.50 18.59 17.06
CA LYS A 402 -9.36 17.70 16.88
C LYS A 402 -9.55 16.82 15.64
N VAL A 403 -8.58 16.85 14.74
CA VAL A 403 -8.52 15.98 13.55
C VAL A 403 -7.21 15.19 13.59
N VAL A 404 -7.29 13.87 13.53
CA VAL A 404 -6.14 13.00 13.32
C VAL A 404 -6.09 12.61 11.87
N TYR A 405 -5.07 13.09 11.16
CA TYR A 405 -4.90 12.86 9.74
C TYR A 405 -3.87 11.76 9.52
N VAL A 406 -4.29 10.65 8.93
CA VAL A 406 -3.44 9.56 8.41
C VAL A 406 -3.28 9.76 6.91
N SER A 407 -2.07 9.66 6.37
CA SER A 407 -1.82 9.91 4.94
C SER A 407 -0.72 9.03 4.39
N CYS A 408 -0.97 8.46 3.22
CA CYS A 408 0.02 7.71 2.44
C CYS A 408 0.84 8.58 1.45
N ASN A 409 0.63 9.92 1.45
CA ASN A 409 1.32 10.84 0.56
C ASN A 409 1.73 12.13 1.28
N PRO A 410 3.02 12.31 1.61
CA PRO A 410 3.51 13.49 2.33
C PRO A 410 3.25 14.82 1.62
N GLU A 411 3.24 14.84 0.28
CA GLU A 411 3.05 16.08 -0.48
C GLU A 411 1.62 16.60 -0.37
N THR A 412 0.63 15.69 -0.47
CA THR A 412 -0.78 16.08 -0.29
C THR A 412 -1.09 16.36 1.18
N LEU A 413 -0.50 15.63 2.12
CA LEU A 413 -0.63 15.92 3.55
C LEU A 413 -0.13 17.33 3.88
N ALA A 414 1.07 17.70 3.42
CA ALA A 414 1.62 19.02 3.67
C ALA A 414 0.76 20.15 3.07
N ARG A 415 0.23 19.95 1.83
CA ARG A 415 -0.74 20.86 1.20
C ARG A 415 -2.01 21.02 2.06
N ASP A 416 -2.58 19.91 2.49
CA ASP A 416 -3.83 19.92 3.25
C ASP A 416 -3.63 20.55 4.64
N CYS A 417 -2.47 20.35 5.27
CA CYS A 417 -2.08 21.02 6.51
C CYS A 417 -2.07 22.56 6.35
N VAL A 418 -1.71 23.10 5.17
CA VAL A 418 -1.82 24.55 4.92
C VAL A 418 -3.28 24.99 5.00
N TRP A 419 -4.22 24.26 4.37
CA TRP A 419 -5.66 24.58 4.43
C TRP A 419 -6.20 24.51 5.86
N PHE A 420 -5.80 23.49 6.64
CA PHE A 420 -6.15 23.42 8.06
C PHE A 420 -5.61 24.61 8.85
N LYS A 421 -4.37 25.02 8.61
CA LYS A 421 -3.76 26.21 9.26
C LYS A 421 -4.52 27.48 8.92
N GLU A 422 -4.95 27.68 7.66
CA GLU A 422 -5.78 28.78 7.20
C GLU A 422 -7.18 28.77 7.87
N CYS A 423 -7.71 27.59 8.18
CA CYS A 423 -8.96 27.42 8.93
C CYS A 423 -8.80 27.49 10.46
N GLY A 424 -7.63 27.90 10.96
CA GLY A 424 -7.37 28.17 12.37
C GLY A 424 -6.95 26.94 13.20
N TYR A 425 -6.52 25.84 12.55
CA TYR A 425 -5.93 24.70 13.25
C TYR A 425 -4.42 24.92 13.48
N SER A 426 -3.97 24.47 14.64
CA SER A 426 -2.55 24.28 14.92
C SER A 426 -2.13 22.90 14.42
N ILE A 427 -0.98 22.83 13.75
CA ILE A 427 -0.41 21.56 13.24
C ILE A 427 0.51 21.00 14.30
N GLY A 428 0.25 19.78 14.74
CA GLY A 428 1.10 19.05 15.68
C GLY A 428 2.35 18.46 15.02
N GLU A 429 3.09 17.64 15.75
CA GLU A 429 4.24 16.91 15.21
C GLU A 429 3.78 15.91 14.14
N VAL A 430 4.56 15.78 13.08
CA VAL A 430 4.33 14.79 12.02
C VAL A 430 5.09 13.52 12.36
N HIS A 431 4.39 12.40 12.36
CA HIS A 431 4.91 11.08 12.70
C HIS A 431 4.97 10.19 11.45
N PRO A 432 6.11 10.09 10.76
CA PRO A 432 6.25 9.17 9.64
C PRO A 432 6.32 7.72 10.11
N VAL A 433 5.63 6.83 9.40
CA VAL A 433 5.58 5.38 9.68
C VAL A 433 5.95 4.60 8.43
N ASP A 434 6.94 3.71 8.53
CA ASP A 434 7.28 2.82 7.45
C ASP A 434 6.43 1.54 7.49
N MET A 435 5.29 1.58 6.82
CA MET A 435 4.45 0.40 6.60
C MET A 435 4.89 -0.46 5.41
N PHE A 436 5.75 0.07 4.54
CA PHE A 436 6.11 -0.57 3.28
C PHE A 436 7.62 -0.60 3.08
N PRO A 437 8.38 -1.31 3.95
CA PRO A 437 9.82 -1.46 3.81
C PRO A 437 10.24 -1.87 2.40
N ARG A 438 11.38 -1.34 1.95
CA ARG A 438 11.96 -1.51 0.61
C ARG A 438 11.23 -0.80 -0.53
N THR A 439 10.11 -0.10 -0.25
CA THR A 439 9.36 0.69 -1.24
C THR A 439 9.50 2.19 -0.98
N GLY A 440 9.17 3.02 -1.98
CA GLY A 440 9.20 4.48 -1.85
C GLY A 440 8.01 5.08 -1.09
N HIS A 441 7.17 4.27 -0.46
CA HIS A 441 6.01 4.72 0.28
C HIS A 441 6.34 4.94 1.75
N VAL A 442 5.72 5.97 2.33
CA VAL A 442 5.75 6.29 3.75
C VAL A 442 4.37 6.80 4.16
N GLU A 443 3.85 6.24 5.25
CA GLU A 443 2.65 6.77 5.90
C GLU A 443 3.06 7.90 6.86
N SER A 444 2.14 8.79 7.15
CA SER A 444 2.37 9.88 8.10
C SER A 444 1.11 10.14 8.90
N VAL A 445 1.23 10.38 10.19
CA VAL A 445 0.12 10.78 11.06
C VAL A 445 0.42 12.14 11.66
N VAL A 446 -0.57 13.01 11.66
CA VAL A 446 -0.50 14.34 12.29
C VAL A 446 -1.80 14.62 13.04
N CYS A 447 -1.69 15.22 14.23
CA CYS A 447 -2.82 15.75 14.96
C CYS A 447 -2.97 17.24 14.68
N LEU A 448 -4.17 17.65 14.29
CA LEU A 448 -4.56 19.02 14.00
C LEU A 448 -5.55 19.46 15.06
N THR A 449 -5.26 20.55 15.79
CA THR A 449 -6.09 21.00 16.89
C THR A 449 -6.52 22.44 16.71
N ARG A 450 -7.77 22.72 17.04
CA ARG A 450 -8.36 24.08 17.00
C ARG A 450 -8.65 24.56 18.41
N LYS A 451 -8.29 25.82 18.70
CA LYS A 451 -8.56 26.49 19.96
C LYS A 451 -10.02 26.90 20.09
#